data_355e033262c30630c65b5d4d0777b9fb
#
_entry.id   355e033262c30630c65b5d4d0777b9fb
#
_cell.length_a   1.000
_cell.length_b   1.000
_cell.length_c   1.000
_cell.angle_alpha   90.00
_cell.angle_beta   90.00
_cell.angle_gamma   90.00
#
_symmetry.space_group_name_H-M   'P 1'
#
loop_
_entity.id
_entity.type
_entity.pdbx_description
1 polymer ?
#
loop_
_entity_poly.entity_id
_entity_poly.type
_entity_poly.pdbx_seq_one_letter_code
_entity_poly.pdbx_strand_id
1 'polypeptide(L)'
;EIGSGLVGSEMCIRDRNTADWTRPSALPNWHNVNIAQCFREPATYYMMTGDSAMLKASYNVHNLIRRTFGQVPGGMFGADENARMGSIDPRQGVETCGLVEQMASDELMLCMTGDPLWAEHCEEVAFNSYPAAVMPDFKGLRYITCPNQTVSDSKNHHPGIDNRGPFLAMNPFSSRCCQHNHAQGWPYYAEHLILATPDNGVAAAMYAACKATVKVGDGNEISLHEQTNYPFEETIRFTVNTPKAVSFPFYLRIPSWTEGATIFVNGKKVAANPEAGQYACINREWQDNDQVEIQLPMQLSMRTWQVNKNSVSVDYGPLTMSLKIDEDYVKKDSRATAIGDSKWQEGADASQWPTYEIYAKTPWNYALVLGKNEPLKDFKVVHKEWPADNFPFTVASTPIEVKAIGRKVPSWVIDQYDLCSELPEMDAPKGEKEEITLIPMGAARLRVSAFPNTRE
;
A
#
# COMPACT_ATOMS: atom_id res chain seq x y z
N GLU A 1 -17.86 -22.42 13.78
CA GLU A 1 -17.64 -22.34 12.31
C GLU A 1 -16.22 -21.86 12.07
N ILE A 2 -15.42 -22.69 11.45
CA ILE A 2 -14.03 -22.41 11.15
C ILE A 2 -14.05 -21.55 9.88
N GLY A 3 -13.68 -20.27 10.01
CA GLY A 3 -13.73 -19.32 8.91
C GLY A 3 -12.83 -19.70 7.72
N SER A 4 -13.10 -19.12 6.57
CA SER A 4 -12.43 -19.36 5.30
C SER A 4 -10.88 -19.23 5.34
N GLY A 5 -10.33 -18.52 6.34
CA GLY A 5 -8.89 -18.42 6.55
C GLY A 5 -8.19 -19.76 6.86
N LEU A 6 -8.90 -20.72 7.49
CA LEU A 6 -8.33 -22.03 7.75
C LEU A 6 -8.26 -22.91 6.51
N VAL A 7 -9.12 -22.70 5.52
CA VAL A 7 -9.07 -23.46 4.26
C VAL A 7 -7.84 -23.08 3.43
N GLY A 8 -7.46 -21.82 3.44
CA GLY A 8 -6.21 -21.34 2.83
C GLY A 8 -4.98 -21.92 3.52
N SER A 9 -4.96 -21.88 4.88
CA SER A 9 -3.85 -22.45 5.66
C SER A 9 -3.74 -23.96 5.55
N GLU A 10 -4.85 -24.70 5.45
CA GLU A 10 -4.82 -26.14 5.19
C GLU A 10 -4.22 -26.47 3.80
N MET A 11 -4.54 -25.72 2.78
CA MET A 11 -3.90 -25.87 1.46
C MET A 11 -2.39 -25.58 1.55
N CYS A 12 -2.00 -24.55 2.25
CA CYS A 12 -0.59 -24.24 2.47
C CYS A 12 0.15 -25.35 3.23
N ILE A 13 -0.48 -25.94 4.23
CA ILE A 13 0.10 -27.01 5.06
C ILE A 13 0.15 -28.34 4.30
N ARG A 14 -0.87 -28.67 3.52
CA ARG A 14 -0.95 -29.94 2.76
C ARG A 14 -0.02 -29.99 1.56
N ASP A 15 0.05 -28.91 0.82
CA ASP A 15 0.77 -28.89 -0.44
C ASP A 15 2.24 -28.46 -0.29
N ARG A 16 2.64 -27.98 0.90
CA ARG A 16 3.97 -27.46 1.13
C ARG A 16 4.50 -27.88 2.48
N ASN A 17 5.69 -28.40 2.45
CA ASN A 17 6.45 -28.66 3.65
C ASN A 17 6.94 -27.30 4.20
N THR A 18 6.38 -26.82 5.32
CA THR A 18 6.82 -25.58 5.98
C THR A 18 8.31 -25.60 6.33
N ALA A 19 8.92 -26.79 6.46
CA ALA A 19 10.36 -26.94 6.58
C ALA A 19 11.12 -26.35 5.38
N ASP A 20 10.53 -26.32 4.19
CA ASP A 20 11.17 -25.70 3.03
C ASP A 20 11.21 -24.17 3.13
N TRP A 21 10.29 -23.56 3.87
CA TRP A 21 10.27 -22.11 4.08
C TRP A 21 11.37 -21.62 5.04
N THR A 22 11.96 -22.52 5.79
CA THR A 22 13.19 -22.21 6.54
C THR A 22 14.40 -22.01 5.63
N ARG A 23 14.31 -22.41 4.35
CA ARG A 23 15.35 -22.22 3.35
C ARG A 23 15.13 -20.92 2.59
N PRO A 24 16.15 -20.03 2.50
CA PRO A 24 16.00 -18.77 1.76
C PRO A 24 15.70 -18.89 0.27
N SER A 25 15.77 -20.11 -0.29
CA SER A 25 15.52 -20.40 -1.70
C SER A 25 14.15 -21.07 -1.98
N ALA A 26 13.36 -21.34 -0.95
CA ALA A 26 12.02 -21.92 -1.14
C ALA A 26 11.08 -20.86 -1.75
N LEU A 27 10.65 -21.05 -2.99
CA LEU A 27 9.78 -20.12 -3.70
C LEU A 27 8.34 -20.59 -3.65
N PRO A 28 7.43 -19.80 -3.09
CA PRO A 28 6.01 -20.05 -3.26
C PRO A 28 5.63 -19.83 -4.72
N ASN A 29 4.88 -20.75 -5.29
CA ASN A 29 4.39 -20.72 -6.66
C ASN A 29 2.88 -20.91 -6.67
N TRP A 30 2.16 -19.96 -6.08
CA TRP A 30 0.74 -20.07 -5.81
C TRP A 30 -0.02 -18.83 -6.22
N HIS A 31 -1.31 -18.92 -6.08
CA HIS A 31 -2.26 -17.85 -6.14
C HIS A 31 -1.86 -16.67 -5.23
N ASN A 32 -2.02 -15.45 -5.71
CA ASN A 32 -1.62 -14.20 -5.01
C ASN A 32 -2.09 -14.15 -3.56
N VAL A 33 -3.39 -14.38 -3.35
CA VAL A 33 -4.01 -14.34 -2.01
C VAL A 33 -3.38 -15.36 -1.07
N ASN A 34 -3.13 -16.59 -1.55
CA ASN A 34 -2.52 -17.63 -0.75
C ASN A 34 -1.10 -17.27 -0.32
N ILE A 35 -0.33 -16.63 -1.21
CA ILE A 35 1.01 -16.15 -0.89
C ILE A 35 0.93 -15.04 0.18
N ALA A 36 0.00 -14.10 0.01
CA ALA A 36 -0.20 -12.99 0.95
C ALA A 36 -0.61 -13.49 2.34
N GLN A 37 -1.41 -14.55 2.43
CA GLN A 37 -1.80 -15.19 3.69
C GLN A 37 -0.70 -16.04 4.29
N CYS A 38 0.01 -16.82 3.45
CA CYS A 38 0.88 -17.89 3.92
C CYS A 38 2.13 -17.41 4.66
N PHE A 39 2.66 -16.23 4.40
CA PHE A 39 3.91 -15.82 5.05
C PHE A 39 3.74 -15.57 6.55
N ARG A 40 2.53 -15.32 7.06
CA ARG A 40 2.25 -15.19 8.49
C ARG A 40 2.09 -16.53 9.21
N GLU A 41 1.79 -17.63 8.47
CA GLU A 41 1.45 -18.92 9.07
C GLU A 41 2.55 -19.51 9.97
N PRO A 42 3.84 -19.54 9.56
CA PRO A 42 4.88 -20.03 10.45
C PRO A 42 5.02 -19.21 11.74
N ALA A 43 4.85 -17.88 11.67
CA ALA A 43 4.88 -17.03 12.87
C ALA A 43 3.69 -17.30 13.78
N THR A 44 2.50 -17.58 13.23
CA THR A 44 1.34 -18.01 14.02
C THR A 44 1.62 -19.32 14.76
N TYR A 45 2.30 -20.27 14.12
CA TYR A 45 2.73 -21.51 14.78
C TYR A 45 3.80 -21.26 15.86
N TYR A 46 4.72 -20.31 15.62
CA TYR A 46 5.70 -19.87 16.63
C TYR A 46 5.02 -19.38 17.90
N MET A 47 3.91 -18.65 17.83
CA MET A 47 3.18 -18.17 19.01
C MET A 47 2.69 -19.32 19.93
N MET A 48 2.49 -20.51 19.36
CA MET A 48 2.07 -21.69 20.12
C MET A 48 3.24 -22.52 20.65
N THR A 49 4.35 -22.57 19.92
CA THR A 49 5.42 -23.51 20.16
C THR A 49 6.70 -22.89 20.71
N GLY A 50 6.90 -21.58 20.50
CA GLY A 50 8.15 -20.88 20.82
C GLY A 50 9.31 -21.25 19.87
N ASP A 51 9.07 -21.99 18.78
CA ASP A 51 10.10 -22.38 17.82
C ASP A 51 10.51 -21.19 16.95
N SER A 52 11.64 -20.56 17.29
CA SER A 52 12.16 -19.39 16.57
C SER A 52 12.49 -19.64 15.09
N ALA A 53 12.66 -20.90 14.67
CA ALA A 53 12.83 -21.24 13.26
C ALA A 53 11.56 -20.93 12.46
N MET A 54 10.40 -21.07 13.07
CA MET A 54 9.11 -20.74 12.44
C MET A 54 8.94 -19.23 12.27
N LEU A 55 9.28 -18.43 13.28
CA LEU A 55 9.29 -16.98 13.12
C LEU A 55 10.23 -16.54 11.99
N LYS A 56 11.47 -17.07 11.99
CA LYS A 56 12.45 -16.80 10.92
C LYS A 56 11.93 -17.24 9.54
N ALA A 57 11.14 -18.31 9.45
CA ALA A 57 10.56 -18.77 8.20
C ALA A 57 9.59 -17.73 7.61
N SER A 58 8.76 -17.06 8.43
CA SER A 58 7.87 -15.98 7.97
C SER A 58 8.65 -14.83 7.34
N TYR A 59 9.72 -14.34 8.00
CA TYR A 59 10.58 -13.31 7.43
C TYR A 59 11.26 -13.76 6.13
N ASN A 60 11.76 -14.99 6.08
CA ASN A 60 12.41 -15.54 4.89
C ASN A 60 11.45 -15.60 3.70
N VAL A 61 10.25 -16.10 3.90
CA VAL A 61 9.23 -16.21 2.84
C VAL A 61 8.81 -14.83 2.36
N HIS A 62 8.51 -13.89 3.27
CA HIS A 62 8.17 -12.53 2.91
C HIS A 62 9.29 -11.86 2.09
N ASN A 63 10.53 -11.92 2.56
CA ASN A 63 11.68 -11.38 1.83
C ASN A 63 11.86 -12.03 0.45
N LEU A 64 11.58 -13.32 0.33
CA LEU A 64 11.67 -14.04 -0.92
C LEU A 64 10.58 -13.60 -1.90
N ILE A 65 9.34 -13.44 -1.42
CA ILE A 65 8.21 -12.91 -2.21
C ILE A 65 8.55 -11.51 -2.73
N ARG A 66 8.98 -10.61 -1.85
CA ARG A 66 9.35 -9.24 -2.23
C ARG A 66 10.47 -9.20 -3.27
N ARG A 67 11.50 -10.02 -3.07
CA ARG A 67 12.64 -10.08 -3.99
C ARG A 67 12.29 -10.70 -5.34
N THR A 68 11.38 -11.67 -5.38
CA THR A 68 11.06 -12.42 -6.60
C THR A 68 9.92 -11.80 -7.38
N PHE A 69 8.87 -11.33 -6.71
CA PHE A 69 7.62 -10.87 -7.33
C PHE A 69 7.32 -9.39 -7.03
N GLY A 70 7.90 -8.83 -5.97
CA GLY A 70 7.64 -7.47 -5.48
C GLY A 70 8.64 -6.43 -5.95
N GLN A 71 9.28 -6.64 -7.10
CA GLN A 71 10.25 -5.68 -7.66
C GLN A 71 9.56 -4.57 -8.46
N VAL A 72 8.51 -4.03 -7.87
CA VAL A 72 7.65 -2.96 -8.40
C VAL A 72 7.22 -2.01 -7.29
N PRO A 73 6.88 -0.73 -7.59
CA PRO A 73 6.45 0.23 -6.58
C PRO A 73 5.04 -0.05 -6.05
N GLY A 74 4.71 0.55 -4.90
CA GLY A 74 3.38 0.55 -4.30
C GLY A 74 3.09 -0.60 -3.35
N GLY A 75 4.11 -1.35 -2.91
CA GLY A 75 3.98 -2.39 -1.89
C GLY A 75 3.46 -3.74 -2.42
N MET A 76 2.93 -3.79 -3.62
CA MET A 76 2.37 -5.00 -4.21
C MET A 76 3.46 -5.96 -4.73
N PHE A 77 3.08 -7.20 -4.97
CA PHE A 77 3.92 -8.18 -5.69
C PHE A 77 3.15 -8.78 -6.86
N GLY A 78 3.87 -8.99 -7.99
CA GLY A 78 3.30 -9.34 -9.27
C GLY A 78 2.73 -10.76 -9.32
N ALA A 79 1.49 -10.91 -8.89
CA ALA A 79 0.72 -12.12 -9.02
C ALA A 79 -0.76 -11.81 -9.15
N ASP A 80 -1.40 -12.38 -10.16
CA ASP A 80 -2.86 -12.45 -10.29
C ASP A 80 -3.37 -13.76 -9.67
N GLU A 81 -3.94 -14.69 -10.44
CA GLU A 81 -4.27 -16.01 -9.95
C GLU A 81 -3.03 -16.91 -9.72
N ASN A 82 -1.87 -16.55 -10.25
CA ASN A 82 -0.63 -17.30 -10.06
C ASN A 82 0.60 -16.39 -10.02
N ALA A 83 1.45 -16.61 -9.04
CA ALA A 83 2.78 -16.06 -9.04
C ALA A 83 3.66 -16.83 -10.02
N ARG A 84 4.18 -16.15 -11.04
CA ARG A 84 4.99 -16.77 -12.10
C ARG A 84 6.42 -16.32 -11.99
N MET A 85 7.34 -17.27 -12.09
CA MET A 85 8.77 -16.96 -12.17
C MET A 85 9.04 -16.02 -13.37
N GLY A 86 9.79 -14.96 -13.12
CA GLY A 86 10.08 -13.94 -14.13
C GLY A 86 8.98 -12.90 -14.34
N SER A 87 7.86 -13.02 -13.66
CA SER A 87 6.77 -12.03 -13.70
C SER A 87 7.03 -10.90 -12.68
N ILE A 88 7.89 -9.97 -13.06
CA ILE A 88 8.27 -8.82 -12.27
C ILE A 88 7.95 -7.50 -12.97
N ASP A 89 7.29 -7.58 -14.14
CA ASP A 89 6.94 -6.44 -14.98
C ASP A 89 5.93 -5.53 -14.28
N PRO A 90 6.10 -4.19 -14.30
CA PRO A 90 5.15 -3.26 -13.71
C PRO A 90 3.75 -3.27 -14.36
N ARG A 91 3.57 -3.93 -15.50
CA ARG A 91 2.26 -4.17 -16.15
C ARG A 91 1.54 -5.39 -15.59
N GLN A 92 2.27 -6.25 -14.87
CA GLN A 92 1.68 -7.49 -14.38
C GLN A 92 0.55 -7.21 -13.40
N GLY A 93 -0.53 -7.95 -13.60
CA GLY A 93 -1.69 -7.91 -12.73
C GLY A 93 -1.37 -8.35 -11.31
N VAL A 94 -1.96 -7.66 -10.37
CA VAL A 94 -1.95 -7.96 -8.94
C VAL A 94 -3.39 -8.01 -8.49
N GLU A 95 -3.78 -9.11 -7.85
CA GLU A 95 -5.14 -9.29 -7.36
C GLU A 95 -5.42 -8.40 -6.15
N THR A 96 -6.55 -7.70 -6.14
CA THR A 96 -6.95 -6.83 -5.03
C THR A 96 -7.12 -7.58 -3.71
N CYS A 97 -7.56 -8.85 -3.74
CA CYS A 97 -7.56 -9.70 -2.55
C CYS A 97 -6.16 -9.82 -1.94
N GLY A 98 -5.14 -10.01 -2.77
CA GLY A 98 -3.77 -10.13 -2.30
C GLY A 98 -3.24 -8.88 -1.63
N LEU A 99 -3.67 -7.68 -2.07
CA LEU A 99 -3.35 -6.42 -1.41
C LEU A 99 -3.90 -6.39 0.03
N VAL A 100 -5.17 -6.72 0.19
CA VAL A 100 -5.85 -6.70 1.49
C VAL A 100 -5.32 -7.80 2.42
N GLU A 101 -5.09 -9.01 1.90
CA GLU A 101 -4.54 -10.10 2.70
C GLU A 101 -3.08 -9.89 3.08
N GLN A 102 -2.32 -9.14 2.27
CA GLN A 102 -0.98 -8.70 2.65
C GLN A 102 -1.06 -7.74 3.83
N MET A 103 -1.94 -6.72 3.78
CA MET A 103 -2.16 -5.81 4.91
C MET A 103 -2.50 -6.60 6.18
N ALA A 104 -3.48 -7.51 6.12
CA ALA A 104 -3.86 -8.35 7.25
C ALA A 104 -2.72 -9.22 7.80
N SER A 105 -1.84 -9.71 6.93
CA SER A 105 -0.67 -10.48 7.35
C SER A 105 0.38 -9.62 8.01
N ASP A 106 0.63 -8.43 7.47
CA ASP A 106 1.55 -7.44 8.06
C ASP A 106 1.07 -6.99 9.45
N GLU A 107 -0.24 -6.73 9.61
CA GLU A 107 -0.86 -6.37 10.88
C GLU A 107 -0.73 -7.47 11.93
N LEU A 108 -0.95 -8.72 11.56
CA LEU A 108 -0.77 -9.86 12.46
C LEU A 108 0.71 -10.08 12.81
N MET A 109 1.62 -9.95 11.84
CA MET A 109 3.06 -10.01 12.11
C MET A 109 3.50 -8.87 13.04
N LEU A 110 2.95 -7.67 12.87
CA LEU A 110 3.19 -6.54 13.79
C LEU A 110 2.74 -6.88 15.21
N CYS A 111 1.53 -7.42 15.40
CA CYS A 111 1.02 -7.83 16.70
C CYS A 111 1.87 -8.93 17.35
N MET A 112 2.37 -9.89 16.57
CA MET A 112 3.17 -11.00 17.09
C MET A 112 4.62 -10.60 17.43
N THR A 113 5.19 -9.63 16.73
CA THR A 113 6.62 -9.32 16.81
C THR A 113 6.92 -7.93 17.38
N GLY A 114 6.02 -6.97 17.24
CA GLY A 114 6.28 -5.56 17.53
C GLY A 114 7.26 -4.91 16.54
N ASP A 115 7.66 -5.60 15.47
CA ASP A 115 8.64 -5.08 14.50
C ASP A 115 8.01 -4.00 13.61
N PRO A 116 8.52 -2.74 13.62
CA PRO A 116 7.96 -1.64 12.84
C PRO A 116 8.02 -1.87 11.32
N LEU A 117 8.85 -2.79 10.85
CA LEU A 117 8.92 -3.20 9.45
C LEU A 117 7.53 -3.59 8.89
N TRP A 118 6.75 -4.32 9.68
CA TRP A 118 5.44 -4.79 9.26
C TRP A 118 4.41 -3.65 9.14
N ALA A 119 4.48 -2.68 10.04
CA ALA A 119 3.66 -1.46 9.91
C ALA A 119 4.00 -0.69 8.63
N GLU A 120 5.27 -0.57 8.27
CA GLU A 120 5.69 0.11 7.03
C GLU A 120 5.22 -0.63 5.77
N HIS A 121 5.31 -1.97 5.74
CA HIS A 121 4.79 -2.76 4.61
C HIS A 121 3.28 -2.61 4.49
N CYS A 122 2.55 -2.64 5.61
CA CYS A 122 1.10 -2.43 5.61
C CYS A 122 0.75 -1.03 5.06
N GLU A 123 1.41 0.02 5.53
CA GLU A 123 1.19 1.40 5.05
C GLU A 123 1.55 1.58 3.57
N GLU A 124 2.60 0.91 3.09
CA GLU A 124 2.97 0.97 1.67
C GLU A 124 1.81 0.49 0.78
N VAL A 125 1.09 -0.56 1.17
CA VAL A 125 -0.09 -1.05 0.46
C VAL A 125 -1.30 -0.16 0.73
N ALA A 126 -1.58 0.15 2.00
CA ALA A 126 -2.77 0.86 2.44
C ALA A 126 -2.92 2.26 1.83
N PHE A 127 -1.81 2.95 1.55
CA PHE A 127 -1.83 4.31 1.00
C PHE A 127 -1.55 4.40 -0.49
N ASN A 128 -1.07 3.32 -1.11
CA ASN A 128 -0.67 3.33 -2.51
C ASN A 128 -1.53 2.40 -3.37
N SER A 129 -1.23 1.11 -3.37
CA SER A 129 -1.86 0.17 -4.28
C SER A 129 -3.34 -0.12 -3.96
N TYR A 130 -3.69 -0.22 -2.70
CA TYR A 130 -5.06 -0.55 -2.30
C TYR A 130 -6.08 0.55 -2.66
N PRO A 131 -5.91 1.84 -2.29
CA PRO A 131 -6.85 2.89 -2.71
C PRO A 131 -6.90 3.08 -4.22
N ALA A 132 -5.81 2.80 -4.94
CA ALA A 132 -5.78 2.84 -6.39
C ALA A 132 -6.63 1.74 -7.08
N ALA A 133 -6.92 0.66 -6.37
CA ALA A 133 -7.71 -0.48 -6.86
C ALA A 133 -9.22 -0.32 -6.67
N VAL A 134 -9.69 0.67 -5.88
CA VAL A 134 -11.09 0.87 -5.56
C VAL A 134 -11.60 2.22 -6.04
N MET A 135 -12.92 2.31 -6.27
CA MET A 135 -13.56 3.59 -6.58
C MET A 135 -13.63 4.48 -5.33
N PRO A 136 -13.58 5.82 -5.47
CA PRO A 136 -13.64 6.74 -4.33
C PRO A 136 -14.88 6.61 -3.47
N ASP A 137 -15.99 6.18 -4.06
CA ASP A 137 -17.28 5.96 -3.37
C ASP A 137 -17.43 4.52 -2.84
N PHE A 138 -16.39 3.68 -2.97
CA PHE A 138 -16.36 2.27 -2.59
C PHE A 138 -17.41 1.38 -3.26
N LYS A 139 -18.07 1.86 -4.31
CA LYS A 139 -19.09 1.11 -5.04
C LYS A 139 -18.56 0.21 -6.15
N GLY A 140 -17.31 0.25 -6.41
CA GLY A 140 -16.64 -0.58 -7.40
C GLY A 140 -15.18 -0.80 -7.08
N LEU A 141 -14.65 -1.89 -7.54
CA LEU A 141 -13.24 -2.24 -7.42
C LEU A 141 -12.75 -2.89 -8.71
N ARG A 142 -11.47 -2.86 -8.88
CA ARG A 142 -10.77 -3.60 -9.92
C ARG A 142 -10.33 -4.94 -9.35
N TYR A 143 -10.64 -6.04 -10.02
CA TYR A 143 -10.14 -7.35 -9.60
C TYR A 143 -8.62 -7.40 -9.69
N ILE A 144 -8.09 -6.96 -10.83
CA ILE A 144 -6.66 -6.90 -11.12
C ILE A 144 -6.23 -5.44 -11.27
N THR A 145 -5.13 -5.08 -10.62
CA THR A 145 -4.47 -3.78 -10.77
C THR A 145 -2.97 -3.99 -11.03
N CYS A 146 -2.26 -2.94 -11.47
CA CYS A 146 -0.80 -3.01 -11.67
C CYS A 146 -0.15 -1.63 -11.49
N PRO A 147 1.17 -1.56 -11.23
CA PRO A 147 1.87 -0.29 -11.05
C PRO A 147 1.83 0.63 -12.27
N ASN A 148 1.91 0.07 -13.48
CA ASN A 148 1.77 0.80 -14.73
C ASN A 148 0.48 0.37 -15.42
N GLN A 149 -0.59 1.09 -15.13
CA GLN A 149 -1.92 0.81 -15.64
C GLN A 149 -2.46 2.00 -16.44
N THR A 150 -2.50 1.86 -17.74
CA THR A 150 -2.87 2.94 -18.68
C THR A 150 -4.29 2.82 -19.22
N VAL A 151 -4.98 1.72 -18.90
CA VAL A 151 -6.37 1.45 -19.27
C VAL A 151 -7.07 0.67 -18.17
N SER A 152 -8.38 0.82 -18.07
CA SER A 152 -9.24 0.09 -17.13
C SER A 152 -10.58 -0.17 -17.83
N ASP A 153 -10.72 -1.29 -18.52
CA ASP A 153 -11.92 -1.61 -19.28
C ASP A 153 -12.36 -3.06 -19.13
N SER A 154 -13.42 -3.43 -19.83
CA SER A 154 -14.04 -4.75 -19.78
C SER A 154 -13.48 -5.75 -20.80
N LYS A 155 -12.38 -5.42 -21.49
CA LYS A 155 -11.73 -6.33 -22.42
C LYS A 155 -10.85 -7.35 -21.66
N ASN A 156 -10.55 -8.44 -22.33
CA ASN A 156 -9.59 -9.43 -21.86
C ASN A 156 -8.18 -9.05 -22.35
N HIS A 157 -7.33 -8.66 -21.41
CA HIS A 157 -5.97 -8.19 -21.67
C HIS A 157 -4.94 -9.31 -21.42
N HIS A 158 -4.58 -10.10 -22.43
CA HIS A 158 -3.49 -11.05 -22.37
C HIS A 158 -2.20 -10.41 -22.92
N PRO A 159 -1.02 -10.76 -22.45
CA PRO A 159 -0.62 -11.66 -21.36
C PRO A 159 -0.43 -10.94 -20.02
N GLY A 160 -0.77 -9.68 -19.89
CA GLY A 160 -0.62 -8.92 -18.64
C GLY A 160 -1.47 -9.50 -17.51
N ILE A 161 -2.53 -10.25 -17.85
CA ILE A 161 -3.46 -10.88 -16.93
C ILE A 161 -3.72 -12.29 -17.43
N ASP A 162 -3.51 -13.29 -16.56
CA ASP A 162 -3.70 -14.70 -16.93
C ASP A 162 -5.17 -15.11 -16.92
N ASN A 163 -5.99 -14.43 -16.17
CA ASN A 163 -7.41 -14.69 -16.07
C ASN A 163 -8.17 -14.30 -17.34
N ARG A 164 -9.31 -14.91 -17.54
CA ARG A 164 -10.23 -14.58 -18.63
C ARG A 164 -11.35 -13.71 -18.11
N GLY A 165 -11.57 -12.54 -18.72
CA GLY A 165 -12.70 -11.69 -18.43
C GLY A 165 -12.36 -10.22 -18.18
N PRO A 166 -13.34 -9.37 -17.84
CA PRO A 166 -13.20 -7.94 -17.66
C PRO A 166 -12.65 -7.56 -16.27
N PHE A 167 -11.44 -7.99 -15.96
CA PHE A 167 -10.86 -7.85 -14.63
C PHE A 167 -10.25 -6.47 -14.35
N LEU A 168 -10.05 -5.65 -15.37
CA LEU A 168 -9.50 -4.30 -15.21
C LEU A 168 -10.56 -3.22 -15.00
N ALA A 169 -11.81 -3.43 -15.37
CA ALA A 169 -12.87 -2.46 -15.12
C ALA A 169 -13.13 -2.25 -13.63
N MET A 170 -13.48 -1.03 -13.26
CA MET A 170 -13.99 -0.74 -11.93
C MET A 170 -15.43 -1.23 -11.82
N ASN A 171 -15.62 -2.40 -11.22
CA ASN A 171 -16.88 -3.15 -11.26
C ASN A 171 -17.34 -3.50 -9.84
N PRO A 172 -18.62 -3.21 -9.48
CA PRO A 172 -19.18 -3.67 -8.19
C PRO A 172 -19.33 -5.19 -8.09
N PHE A 173 -19.22 -5.91 -9.21
CA PHE A 173 -19.35 -7.37 -9.30
C PHE A 173 -18.14 -8.02 -9.97
N SER A 174 -16.93 -7.53 -9.65
CA SER A 174 -15.72 -8.00 -10.33
C SER A 174 -15.38 -9.45 -10.03
N SER A 175 -15.56 -9.90 -8.80
CA SER A 175 -15.40 -11.29 -8.34
C SER A 175 -15.88 -11.38 -6.90
N ARG A 176 -16.38 -12.53 -6.46
CA ARG A 176 -16.86 -12.72 -5.08
C ARG A 176 -15.77 -12.50 -4.05
N CYS A 177 -14.59 -13.10 -4.24
CA CYS A 177 -13.50 -12.98 -3.27
C CYS A 177 -13.11 -11.51 -3.06
N CYS A 178 -12.79 -10.76 -4.11
CA CYS A 178 -12.40 -9.37 -3.99
C CYS A 178 -13.52 -8.46 -3.48
N GLN A 179 -14.78 -8.74 -3.83
CA GLN A 179 -15.94 -8.00 -3.29
C GLN A 179 -16.04 -8.12 -1.77
N HIS A 180 -15.72 -9.28 -1.22
CA HIS A 180 -15.75 -9.52 0.21
C HIS A 180 -14.48 -8.97 0.88
N ASN A 181 -13.30 -9.33 0.36
CA ASN A 181 -12.04 -9.04 1.01
C ASN A 181 -11.70 -7.55 1.04
N HIS A 182 -11.99 -6.79 -0.06
CA HIS A 182 -11.64 -5.37 -0.07
C HIS A 182 -12.28 -4.58 1.08
N ALA A 183 -13.45 -5.00 1.57
CA ALA A 183 -14.13 -4.34 2.68
C ALA A 183 -13.40 -4.51 4.02
N GLN A 184 -12.42 -5.40 4.10
CA GLN A 184 -11.65 -5.68 5.31
C GLN A 184 -10.39 -4.78 5.44
N GLY A 185 -9.87 -4.25 4.32
CA GLY A 185 -8.58 -3.57 4.28
C GLY A 185 -8.45 -2.44 5.30
N TRP A 186 -9.15 -1.34 5.12
CA TRP A 186 -9.06 -0.22 6.06
C TRP A 186 -9.71 -0.45 7.42
N PRO A 187 -10.80 -1.22 7.60
CA PRO A 187 -11.26 -1.59 8.93
C PRO A 187 -10.21 -2.32 9.76
N TYR A 188 -9.50 -3.29 9.20
CA TYR A 188 -8.43 -3.99 9.92
C TYR A 188 -7.21 -3.09 10.15
N TYR A 189 -6.85 -2.25 9.19
CA TYR A 189 -5.84 -1.22 9.39
C TYR A 189 -6.18 -0.33 10.60
N ALA A 190 -7.43 0.11 10.71
CA ALA A 190 -7.88 0.94 11.82
C ALA A 190 -7.83 0.23 13.19
N GLU A 191 -8.06 -1.08 13.24
CA GLU A 191 -7.96 -1.88 14.47
C GLU A 191 -6.51 -1.98 14.98
N HIS A 192 -5.51 -1.79 14.12
CA HIS A 192 -4.09 -1.94 14.44
C HIS A 192 -3.32 -0.63 14.58
N LEU A 193 -4.00 0.53 14.59
CA LEU A 193 -3.36 1.83 14.78
C LEU A 193 -2.70 1.95 16.15
N ILE A 194 -3.44 1.55 17.20
CA ILE A 194 -3.02 1.65 18.60
C ILE A 194 -3.02 0.26 19.22
N LEU A 195 -1.87 -0.19 19.68
CA LEU A 195 -1.66 -1.51 20.24
C LEU A 195 -1.25 -1.45 21.72
N ALA A 196 -1.75 -2.39 22.52
CA ALA A 196 -1.26 -2.60 23.87
C ALA A 196 0.14 -3.24 23.84
N THR A 197 0.99 -2.91 24.80
CA THR A 197 2.34 -3.48 24.92
C THR A 197 2.49 -4.39 26.13
N PRO A 198 3.43 -5.37 26.12
CA PRO A 198 3.60 -6.34 27.21
C PRO A 198 3.96 -5.72 28.58
N ASP A 199 4.50 -4.50 28.58
CA ASP A 199 4.85 -3.73 29.77
C ASP A 199 3.74 -2.81 30.28
N ASN A 200 2.49 -3.14 29.95
CA ASN A 200 1.29 -2.36 30.28
C ASN A 200 1.29 -0.92 29.76
N GLY A 201 1.97 -0.70 28.65
CA GLY A 201 1.96 0.55 27.91
C GLY A 201 1.09 0.50 26.66
N VAL A 202 1.33 1.45 25.76
CA VAL A 202 0.61 1.58 24.50
C VAL A 202 1.59 1.99 23.39
N ALA A 203 1.35 1.48 22.18
CA ALA A 203 2.09 1.85 20.98
C ALA A 203 1.17 2.44 19.93
N ALA A 204 1.50 3.63 19.41
CA ALA A 204 1.01 4.12 18.14
C ALA A 204 1.85 3.46 17.03
N ALA A 205 1.34 2.35 16.51
CA ALA A 205 2.07 1.47 15.61
C ALA A 205 1.89 1.85 14.13
N MET A 206 0.70 2.31 13.78
CA MET A 206 0.37 2.92 12.48
C MET A 206 -0.40 4.22 12.73
N TYR A 207 -0.51 5.08 11.72
CA TYR A 207 -1.04 6.42 11.93
C TYR A 207 -2.27 6.71 11.07
N ALA A 208 -3.33 7.14 11.72
CA ALA A 208 -4.53 7.74 11.13
C ALA A 208 -5.38 8.40 12.22
N ALA A 209 -6.17 9.41 11.86
CA ALA A 209 -7.06 10.05 12.82
C ALA A 209 -8.00 9.02 13.46
N CYS A 210 -7.89 8.86 14.77
CA CYS A 210 -8.68 7.87 15.52
C CYS A 210 -8.92 8.26 16.98
N LYS A 211 -9.79 7.50 17.63
CA LYS A 211 -9.95 7.51 19.08
C LYS A 211 -9.91 6.08 19.58
N ALA A 212 -8.94 5.78 20.44
CA ALA A 212 -8.75 4.46 21.03
C ALA A 212 -8.97 4.50 22.54
N THR A 213 -9.57 3.45 23.10
CA THR A 213 -9.66 3.23 24.53
C THR A 213 -8.82 1.99 24.88
N VAL A 214 -7.86 2.16 25.78
CA VAL A 214 -6.87 1.13 26.13
C VAL A 214 -6.68 1.06 27.64
N LYS A 215 -6.24 -0.12 28.13
CA LYS A 215 -5.84 -0.31 29.53
C LYS A 215 -4.33 -0.25 29.65
N VAL A 216 -3.84 0.60 30.55
CA VAL A 216 -2.41 0.86 30.77
C VAL A 216 -2.05 0.82 32.26
N GLY A 217 -0.76 0.74 32.57
CA GLY A 217 -0.27 0.66 33.94
C GLY A 217 -0.94 -0.49 34.71
N ASP A 218 -1.46 -0.21 35.88
CA ASP A 218 -2.17 -1.20 36.72
C ASP A 218 -3.62 -1.44 36.29
N GLY A 219 -3.90 -1.48 34.98
CA GLY A 219 -5.22 -1.73 34.41
C GLY A 219 -6.12 -0.48 34.36
N ASN A 220 -5.55 0.71 34.41
CA ASN A 220 -6.28 1.96 34.27
C ASN A 220 -6.72 2.16 32.82
N GLU A 221 -8.01 2.46 32.62
CA GLU A 221 -8.54 2.77 31.32
C GLU A 221 -8.26 4.24 30.96
N ILE A 222 -7.68 4.44 29.78
CA ILE A 222 -7.43 5.75 29.19
C ILE A 222 -8.02 5.83 27.79
N SER A 223 -8.17 7.04 27.28
CA SER A 223 -8.50 7.30 25.87
C SER A 223 -7.39 8.09 25.20
N LEU A 224 -6.96 7.65 24.03
CA LEU A 224 -6.05 8.36 23.13
C LEU A 224 -6.87 8.92 21.98
N HIS A 225 -6.73 10.21 21.69
CA HIS A 225 -7.32 10.85 20.53
C HIS A 225 -6.20 11.30 19.61
N GLU A 226 -6.05 10.61 18.47
CA GLU A 226 -5.10 10.92 17.41
C GLU A 226 -5.73 11.83 16.37
N GLN A 227 -5.04 12.93 16.06
CA GLN A 227 -5.43 13.92 15.07
C GLN A 227 -4.30 14.11 14.07
N THR A 228 -4.57 13.81 12.80
CA THR A 228 -3.60 13.90 11.72
C THR A 228 -4.28 13.83 10.37
N ASN A 229 -3.62 14.34 9.32
CA ASN A 229 -3.91 14.09 7.91
C ASN A 229 -2.83 13.18 7.28
N TYR A 230 -2.11 12.41 8.11
CA TYR A 230 -1.17 11.39 7.63
C TYR A 230 -1.89 10.42 6.66
N PRO A 231 -1.30 10.02 5.54
CA PRO A 231 0.09 10.17 5.09
C PRO A 231 0.37 11.43 4.25
N PHE A 232 -0.46 12.46 4.29
CA PHE A 232 -0.30 13.69 3.48
C PHE A 232 0.29 14.85 4.27
N GLU A 233 0.36 14.76 5.60
CA GLU A 233 0.97 15.73 6.49
C GLU A 233 1.97 15.08 7.45
N GLU A 234 2.95 15.85 7.88
CA GLU A 234 4.09 15.40 8.67
C GLU A 234 3.78 15.34 10.17
N THR A 235 2.69 15.98 10.62
CA THR A 235 2.39 16.15 12.04
C THR A 235 1.28 15.23 12.50
N ILE A 236 1.53 14.53 13.60
CA ILE A 236 0.57 13.67 14.27
C ILE A 236 0.46 14.12 15.73
N ARG A 237 -0.77 14.33 16.21
CA ARG A 237 -1.04 14.81 17.57
C ARG A 237 -1.90 13.80 18.32
N PHE A 238 -1.49 13.53 19.55
CA PHE A 238 -2.26 12.70 20.48
C PHE A 238 -2.67 13.53 21.68
N THR A 239 -3.92 13.35 22.11
CA THR A 239 -4.40 13.80 23.40
C THR A 239 -4.62 12.56 24.29
N VAL A 240 -3.95 12.56 25.45
CA VAL A 240 -4.15 11.51 26.47
C VAL A 240 -5.26 11.97 27.40
N ASN A 241 -6.36 11.21 27.47
CA ASN A 241 -7.41 11.48 28.44
C ASN A 241 -7.45 10.35 29.49
N THR A 242 -7.38 10.75 30.75
CA THR A 242 -7.34 9.82 31.87
C THR A 242 -8.10 10.37 33.08
N PRO A 243 -8.88 9.56 33.81
CA PRO A 243 -9.62 10.02 34.99
C PRO A 243 -8.75 10.35 36.20
N LYS A 244 -7.50 9.89 36.19
CA LYS A 244 -6.48 10.16 37.23
C LYS A 244 -5.09 10.02 36.62
N ALA A 245 -4.07 10.60 37.26
CA ALA A 245 -2.69 10.43 36.87
C ALA A 245 -2.32 8.95 36.80
N VAL A 246 -1.65 8.54 35.74
CA VAL A 246 -1.25 7.13 35.49
C VAL A 246 0.11 7.06 34.79
N SER A 247 0.99 6.21 35.28
CA SER A 247 2.31 5.99 34.68
C SER A 247 2.26 4.83 33.70
N PHE A 248 2.69 5.08 32.46
CA PHE A 248 2.87 4.04 31.45
C PHE A 248 3.84 4.48 30.36
N PRO A 249 4.50 3.55 29.67
CA PRO A 249 5.27 3.83 28.48
C PRO A 249 4.37 4.02 27.27
N PHE A 250 4.59 5.11 26.54
CA PHE A 250 3.96 5.39 25.26
C PHE A 250 5.00 5.29 24.15
N TYR A 251 4.82 4.34 23.25
CA TYR A 251 5.69 4.07 22.12
C TYR A 251 5.14 4.74 20.87
N LEU A 252 5.98 5.48 20.16
CA LEU A 252 5.67 6.13 18.89
C LEU A 252 6.56 5.53 17.80
N ARG A 253 5.98 4.97 16.77
CA ARG A 253 6.75 4.44 15.63
C ARG A 253 7.40 5.58 14.84
N ILE A 254 8.68 5.43 14.55
CA ILE A 254 9.43 6.33 13.67
C ILE A 254 9.67 5.59 12.35
N PRO A 255 8.96 5.93 11.27
CA PRO A 255 9.13 5.26 9.99
C PRO A 255 10.57 5.35 9.46
N SER A 256 11.01 4.33 8.69
CA SER A 256 12.37 4.28 8.15
C SER A 256 12.67 5.36 7.12
N TRP A 257 11.64 5.88 6.45
CA TRP A 257 11.76 6.91 5.41
C TRP A 257 11.98 8.32 5.96
N THR A 258 11.77 8.57 7.26
CA THR A 258 11.91 9.92 7.85
C THR A 258 13.29 10.13 8.47
N GLU A 259 13.85 11.30 8.24
CA GLU A 259 15.06 11.76 8.91
C GLU A 259 14.75 12.99 9.77
N GLY A 260 15.28 13.02 10.98
CA GLY A 260 15.12 14.17 11.87
C GLY A 260 13.74 14.29 12.53
N ALA A 261 13.07 13.16 12.77
CA ALA A 261 11.83 13.13 13.55
C ALA A 261 11.98 13.85 14.89
N THR A 262 10.93 14.55 15.32
CA THR A 262 10.93 15.27 16.62
C THR A 262 9.66 15.00 17.38
N ILE A 263 9.78 14.92 18.72
CA ILE A 263 8.65 14.65 19.60
C ILE A 263 8.54 15.75 20.64
N PHE A 264 7.31 16.18 20.91
CA PHE A 264 6.99 17.16 21.92
C PHE A 264 5.93 16.61 22.89
N VAL A 265 6.08 16.94 24.15
CA VAL A 265 5.05 16.68 25.17
C VAL A 265 4.67 18.03 25.79
N ASN A 266 3.39 18.39 25.72
CA ASN A 266 2.87 19.68 26.19
C ASN A 266 3.69 20.87 25.64
N GLY A 267 4.01 20.83 24.34
CA GLY A 267 4.76 21.88 23.64
C GLY A 267 6.27 21.90 23.93
N LYS A 268 6.78 20.99 24.78
CA LYS A 268 8.21 20.91 25.09
C LYS A 268 8.85 19.73 24.35
N LYS A 269 9.92 20.01 23.60
CA LYS A 269 10.68 18.94 22.92
C LYS A 269 11.22 17.96 23.96
N VAL A 270 10.96 16.67 23.74
CA VAL A 270 11.50 15.63 24.62
C VAL A 270 12.81 15.08 24.06
N ALA A 271 13.69 14.63 24.97
CA ALA A 271 14.97 14.05 24.62
C ALA A 271 14.87 12.54 24.24
N ALA A 272 13.69 12.08 23.82
CA ALA A 272 13.59 10.77 23.18
C ALA A 272 14.46 10.83 21.91
N ASN A 273 15.26 9.81 21.70
CA ASN A 273 16.10 9.71 20.50
C ASN A 273 15.29 8.98 19.40
N PRO A 274 14.55 9.70 18.54
CA PRO A 274 13.70 9.08 17.56
C PRO A 274 14.54 8.59 16.38
N GLU A 275 14.93 7.33 16.43
CA GLU A 275 15.68 6.67 15.34
C GLU A 275 14.73 6.13 14.29
N ALA A 276 15.03 6.39 13.01
CA ALA A 276 14.26 5.88 11.87
C ALA A 276 14.20 4.34 11.88
N GLY A 277 13.03 3.78 11.61
CA GLY A 277 12.79 2.34 11.63
C GLY A 277 12.66 1.74 13.04
N GLN A 278 12.46 2.56 14.09
CA GLN A 278 12.37 2.13 15.48
C GLN A 278 11.14 2.74 16.19
N TYR A 279 10.94 2.38 17.44
CA TYR A 279 9.99 3.06 18.33
C TYR A 279 10.73 4.01 19.28
N ALA A 280 10.23 5.23 19.38
CA ALA A 280 10.60 6.14 20.46
C ALA A 280 9.67 5.91 21.66
N CYS A 281 10.22 5.69 22.84
CA CYS A 281 9.47 5.45 24.07
C CYS A 281 9.45 6.69 24.97
N ILE A 282 8.28 7.10 25.41
CA ILE A 282 8.07 8.15 26.41
C ILE A 282 7.46 7.50 27.65
N ASN A 283 8.29 7.20 28.65
CA ASN A 283 7.81 6.62 29.91
C ASN A 283 7.72 7.71 30.98
N ARG A 284 6.48 8.02 31.40
CA ARG A 284 6.20 9.05 32.41
C ARG A 284 4.85 8.84 33.07
N GLU A 285 4.58 9.63 34.11
CA GLU A 285 3.22 9.83 34.63
C GLU A 285 2.46 10.80 33.69
N TRP A 286 1.33 10.33 33.17
CA TRP A 286 0.44 11.07 32.29
C TRP A 286 -0.72 11.66 33.06
N GLN A 287 -1.06 12.91 32.71
CA GLN A 287 -2.20 13.64 33.24
C GLN A 287 -3.31 13.75 32.20
N ASP A 288 -4.54 14.03 32.66
CA ASP A 288 -5.64 14.29 31.73
C ASP A 288 -5.34 15.50 30.83
N ASN A 289 -5.65 15.34 29.53
CA ASN A 289 -5.35 16.29 28.46
C ASN A 289 -3.85 16.53 28.15
N ASP A 290 -2.94 15.67 28.59
CA ASP A 290 -1.56 15.72 28.10
C ASP A 290 -1.52 15.56 26.58
N GLN A 291 -0.70 16.42 25.93
CA GLN A 291 -0.54 16.46 24.47
C GLN A 291 0.79 15.85 24.08
N VAL A 292 0.76 14.96 23.09
CA VAL A 292 1.97 14.46 22.42
C VAL A 292 1.90 14.86 20.95
N GLU A 293 2.95 15.49 20.44
CA GLU A 293 3.08 15.79 19.02
C GLU A 293 4.34 15.11 18.50
N ILE A 294 4.21 14.40 17.39
CA ILE A 294 5.33 13.87 16.62
C ILE A 294 5.35 14.54 15.24
N GLN A 295 6.52 14.96 14.82
CA GLN A 295 6.79 15.50 13.50
C GLN A 295 7.68 14.51 12.75
N LEU A 296 7.22 14.06 11.59
CA LEU A 296 7.87 13.10 10.71
C LEU A 296 8.19 13.80 9.37
N PRO A 297 9.34 14.49 9.24
CA PRO A 297 9.67 15.22 8.01
C PRO A 297 9.66 14.31 6.80
N MET A 298 8.93 14.70 5.75
CA MET A 298 8.83 13.97 4.49
C MET A 298 9.80 14.55 3.47
N GLN A 299 10.52 13.67 2.80
CA GLN A 299 11.44 14.03 1.75
C GLN A 299 11.18 13.19 0.50
N LEU A 300 11.52 13.75 -0.65
CA LEU A 300 11.53 13.00 -1.90
C LEU A 300 12.66 11.97 -1.87
N SER A 301 12.33 10.74 -2.18
CA SER A 301 13.28 9.65 -2.34
C SER A 301 13.03 8.90 -3.64
N MET A 302 13.99 8.07 -4.05
CA MET A 302 13.91 7.33 -5.30
C MET A 302 14.35 5.89 -5.08
N ARG A 303 13.53 4.95 -5.56
CA ARG A 303 13.90 3.53 -5.64
C ARG A 303 14.25 3.15 -7.07
N THR A 304 15.27 2.32 -7.25
CA THR A 304 15.66 1.78 -8.56
C THR A 304 15.35 0.29 -8.65
N TRP A 305 14.60 -0.08 -9.65
CA TRP A 305 14.14 -1.45 -9.90
C TRP A 305 15.06 -2.10 -10.94
N GLN A 306 16.16 -2.67 -10.48
CA GLN A 306 17.22 -3.20 -11.36
C GLN A 306 16.71 -4.28 -12.32
N VAL A 307 15.88 -5.19 -11.83
CA VAL A 307 15.30 -6.28 -12.64
C VAL A 307 14.25 -5.78 -13.64
N ASN A 308 13.76 -4.57 -13.47
CA ASN A 308 12.83 -3.87 -14.37
C ASN A 308 13.57 -2.79 -15.19
N LYS A 309 14.63 -3.18 -15.88
CA LYS A 309 15.42 -2.32 -16.80
C LYS A 309 15.94 -1.04 -16.10
N ASN A 310 16.27 -1.11 -14.81
CA ASN A 310 16.66 0.02 -13.98
C ASN A 310 15.62 1.15 -13.98
N SER A 311 14.34 0.83 -14.14
CA SER A 311 13.27 1.81 -13.96
C SER A 311 13.31 2.38 -12.55
N VAL A 312 12.71 3.54 -12.38
CA VAL A 312 12.70 4.24 -11.09
C VAL A 312 11.27 4.54 -10.65
N SER A 313 11.06 4.55 -9.34
CA SER A 313 9.88 5.17 -8.71
C SER A 313 10.33 6.31 -7.80
N VAL A 314 9.45 7.28 -7.62
CA VAL A 314 9.66 8.42 -6.72
C VAL A 314 8.69 8.28 -5.56
N ASP A 315 9.19 8.45 -4.35
CA ASP A 315 8.38 8.42 -3.14
C ASP A 315 8.48 9.78 -2.41
N TYR A 316 7.41 10.17 -1.72
CA TYR A 316 7.39 11.31 -0.80
C TYR A 316 6.85 10.85 0.55
N GLY A 317 7.73 10.67 1.52
CA GLY A 317 7.40 9.94 2.74
C GLY A 317 6.87 8.52 2.41
N PRO A 318 5.68 8.12 2.91
CA PRO A 318 5.10 6.80 2.63
C PRO A 318 4.35 6.72 1.28
N LEU A 319 4.26 7.83 0.54
CA LEU A 319 3.49 7.91 -0.69
C LEU A 319 4.37 7.63 -1.91
N THR A 320 4.04 6.60 -2.67
CA THR A 320 4.60 6.39 -4.02
C THR A 320 3.93 7.34 -5.00
N MET A 321 4.72 8.03 -5.81
CA MET A 321 4.25 9.02 -6.76
C MET A 321 4.09 8.42 -8.16
N SER A 322 2.96 8.65 -8.78
CA SER A 322 2.60 8.17 -10.12
C SER A 322 2.36 9.33 -11.07
N LEU A 323 2.58 9.13 -12.35
CA LEU A 323 2.24 10.14 -13.36
C LEU A 323 0.75 10.50 -13.26
N LYS A 324 0.48 11.79 -13.19
CA LYS A 324 -0.90 12.31 -13.29
C LYS A 324 -1.38 12.14 -14.72
N ILE A 325 -2.36 11.26 -14.90
CA ILE A 325 -3.05 11.02 -16.16
C ILE A 325 -4.47 11.54 -15.99
N ASP A 326 -4.92 12.41 -16.90
CA ASP A 326 -6.33 12.81 -16.93
C ASP A 326 -7.18 11.63 -17.38
N GLU A 327 -8.24 11.35 -16.64
CA GLU A 327 -9.03 10.14 -16.75
C GLU A 327 -10.41 10.45 -17.39
N ASP A 328 -10.83 9.59 -18.30
CA ASP A 328 -12.17 9.59 -18.88
C ASP A 328 -12.98 8.41 -18.35
N TYR A 329 -14.02 8.68 -17.60
CA TYR A 329 -14.87 7.67 -16.98
C TYR A 329 -16.10 7.39 -17.86
N VAL A 330 -16.15 6.18 -18.41
CA VAL A 330 -17.28 5.69 -19.20
C VAL A 330 -18.14 4.76 -18.35
N LYS A 331 -19.31 5.22 -17.97
CA LYS A 331 -20.28 4.45 -17.18
C LYS A 331 -20.90 3.33 -18.00
N LYS A 332 -20.90 2.10 -17.44
CA LYS A 332 -21.51 0.90 -18.04
C LYS A 332 -22.58 0.31 -17.12
N ASP A 333 -23.47 -0.49 -17.70
CA ASP A 333 -24.45 -1.27 -16.92
C ASP A 333 -23.77 -2.48 -16.27
N SER A 334 -23.73 -2.51 -14.95
CA SER A 334 -23.08 -3.56 -14.19
C SER A 334 -23.73 -4.94 -14.37
N ARG A 335 -25.00 -4.99 -14.75
CA ARG A 335 -25.68 -6.27 -15.07
C ARG A 335 -25.04 -6.96 -16.26
N ALA A 336 -24.58 -6.17 -17.25
CA ALA A 336 -23.89 -6.69 -18.43
C ALA A 336 -22.41 -7.02 -18.19
N THR A 337 -21.82 -6.47 -17.10
CA THR A 337 -20.40 -6.63 -16.79
C THR A 337 -20.13 -7.55 -15.63
N ALA A 338 -21.16 -8.10 -14.96
CA ALA A 338 -21.00 -9.14 -13.95
C ALA A 338 -20.42 -10.41 -14.58
N ILE A 339 -19.40 -10.98 -13.98
CA ILE A 339 -18.62 -12.10 -14.54
C ILE A 339 -18.45 -13.24 -13.55
N GLY A 340 -18.11 -14.41 -14.08
CA GLY A 340 -17.77 -15.59 -13.31
C GLY A 340 -18.90 -16.04 -12.39
N ASP A 341 -18.60 -16.19 -11.14
CA ASP A 341 -19.53 -16.55 -10.06
C ASP A 341 -20.25 -15.33 -9.47
N SER A 342 -19.88 -14.12 -9.88
CA SER A 342 -20.54 -12.88 -9.50
C SER A 342 -21.83 -12.73 -10.30
N LYS A 343 -22.96 -12.78 -9.61
CA LYS A 343 -24.28 -12.59 -10.22
C LYS A 343 -24.88 -11.30 -9.74
N TRP A 344 -25.59 -10.62 -10.65
CA TRP A 344 -26.40 -9.49 -10.28
C TRP A 344 -27.42 -9.91 -9.22
N GLN A 345 -27.45 -9.19 -8.12
CA GLN A 345 -28.42 -9.45 -7.06
C GLN A 345 -29.79 -8.99 -7.51
N GLU A 346 -30.77 -9.89 -7.50
CA GLU A 346 -32.14 -9.58 -7.85
C GLU A 346 -32.70 -8.47 -6.96
N GLY A 347 -33.35 -7.48 -7.58
CA GLY A 347 -33.89 -6.31 -6.87
C GLY A 347 -32.91 -5.18 -6.62
N ALA A 348 -31.60 -5.35 -6.89
CA ALA A 348 -30.63 -4.25 -6.78
C ALA A 348 -30.80 -3.26 -7.94
N ASP A 349 -30.69 -1.96 -7.64
CA ASP A 349 -30.75 -0.91 -8.65
C ASP A 349 -29.35 -0.72 -9.29
N ALA A 350 -29.21 -1.19 -10.53
CA ALA A 350 -27.97 -1.08 -11.31
C ALA A 350 -27.49 0.37 -11.49
N SER A 351 -28.38 1.35 -11.45
CA SER A 351 -28.01 2.75 -11.60
C SER A 351 -27.20 3.27 -10.41
N GLN A 352 -27.37 2.68 -9.24
CA GLN A 352 -26.65 3.00 -8.00
C GLN A 352 -25.26 2.34 -7.90
N TRP A 353 -25.03 1.32 -8.71
CA TRP A 353 -23.82 0.49 -8.70
C TRP A 353 -23.23 0.33 -10.10
N PRO A 354 -22.76 1.43 -10.72
CA PRO A 354 -22.24 1.37 -12.08
C PRO A 354 -20.87 0.70 -12.14
N THR A 355 -20.59 0.07 -13.27
CA THR A 355 -19.22 -0.25 -13.68
C THR A 355 -18.65 0.94 -14.44
N TYR A 356 -17.37 1.21 -14.24
CA TYR A 356 -16.64 2.22 -14.98
C TYR A 356 -15.51 1.60 -15.80
N GLU A 357 -15.46 1.95 -17.07
CA GLU A 357 -14.27 1.87 -17.89
C GLU A 357 -13.57 3.22 -17.85
N ILE A 358 -12.24 3.22 -17.73
CA ILE A 358 -11.45 4.44 -17.56
C ILE A 358 -10.36 4.47 -18.62
N TYR A 359 -10.29 5.57 -19.36
CA TYR A 359 -9.37 5.78 -20.46
C TYR A 359 -8.50 7.01 -20.23
N ALA A 360 -7.22 6.95 -20.68
CA ALA A 360 -6.30 8.07 -20.58
C ALA A 360 -6.65 9.17 -21.58
N LYS A 361 -6.80 10.41 -21.10
CA LYS A 361 -6.96 11.62 -21.94
C LYS A 361 -5.65 12.31 -22.23
N THR A 362 -4.64 12.11 -21.42
CA THR A 362 -3.31 12.72 -21.57
C THR A 362 -2.26 11.66 -21.85
N PRO A 363 -1.12 12.03 -22.47
CA PRO A 363 -0.02 11.10 -22.68
C PRO A 363 0.51 10.53 -21.37
N TRP A 364 0.93 9.27 -21.39
CA TRP A 364 1.45 8.54 -20.24
C TRP A 364 2.89 8.02 -20.43
N ASN A 365 3.41 8.02 -21.64
CA ASN A 365 4.65 7.39 -22.04
C ASN A 365 5.89 8.29 -21.82
N TYR A 366 6.14 8.63 -20.56
CA TYR A 366 7.25 9.50 -20.18
C TYR A 366 8.40 8.75 -19.49
N ALA A 367 9.63 9.11 -19.83
CA ALA A 367 10.81 8.85 -19.04
C ALA A 367 11.09 10.04 -18.12
N LEU A 368 11.47 9.79 -16.87
CA LEU A 368 11.90 10.85 -15.94
C LEU A 368 13.31 11.36 -16.32
N VAL A 369 13.50 12.68 -16.24
CA VAL A 369 14.81 13.32 -16.35
C VAL A 369 15.38 13.48 -14.95
N LEU A 370 16.47 12.80 -14.67
CA LEU A 370 17.15 12.77 -13.39
C LEU A 370 18.48 13.54 -13.47
N GLY A 371 18.82 14.26 -12.41
CA GLY A 371 20.15 14.86 -12.28
C GLY A 371 21.25 13.80 -12.18
N LYS A 372 22.45 14.07 -12.73
CA LYS A 372 23.58 13.13 -12.67
C LYS A 372 24.03 12.82 -11.23
N ASN A 373 24.21 13.84 -10.42
CA ASN A 373 24.74 13.73 -9.06
C ASN A 373 23.61 13.76 -8.01
N GLU A 374 22.59 14.57 -8.24
CA GLU A 374 21.42 14.71 -7.39
C GLU A 374 20.17 14.38 -8.22
N PRO A 375 19.72 13.10 -8.21
CA PRO A 375 18.67 12.64 -9.12
C PRO A 375 17.38 13.47 -9.07
N LEU A 376 16.95 13.90 -7.91
CA LEU A 376 15.67 14.58 -7.69
C LEU A 376 15.78 16.11 -7.54
N LYS A 377 16.93 16.73 -7.89
CA LYS A 377 17.16 18.18 -7.71
C LYS A 377 16.14 19.09 -8.39
N ASP A 378 15.58 18.64 -9.52
CA ASP A 378 14.61 19.39 -10.33
C ASP A 378 13.15 19.01 -10.00
N PHE A 379 12.94 18.16 -8.98
CA PHE A 379 11.62 17.79 -8.51
C PHE A 379 11.15 18.76 -7.44
N LYS A 380 9.88 19.15 -7.51
CA LYS A 380 9.30 20.14 -6.57
C LYS A 380 7.98 19.64 -6.01
N VAL A 381 7.93 19.46 -4.70
CA VAL A 381 6.69 19.16 -3.97
C VAL A 381 5.80 20.40 -3.94
N VAL A 382 4.54 20.23 -4.25
CA VAL A 382 3.49 21.26 -4.19
C VAL A 382 2.37 20.77 -3.29
N HIS A 383 2.13 21.50 -2.21
CA HIS A 383 1.00 21.25 -1.32
C HIS A 383 -0.20 22.06 -1.77
N LYS A 384 -1.37 21.45 -1.74
CA LYS A 384 -2.68 22.07 -2.01
C LYS A 384 -3.54 22.02 -0.75
N GLU A 385 -4.67 22.70 -0.77
CA GLU A 385 -5.63 22.64 0.31
C GLU A 385 -6.17 21.23 0.51
N TRP A 386 -6.45 20.88 1.76
CA TRP A 386 -7.10 19.63 2.11
C TRP A 386 -8.51 19.56 1.50
N PRO A 387 -8.92 18.43 0.90
CA PRO A 387 -10.21 18.33 0.25
C PRO A 387 -11.38 18.47 1.24
N ALA A 388 -12.41 19.25 0.85
CA ALA A 388 -13.55 19.54 1.70
C ALA A 388 -14.39 18.29 2.07
N ASP A 389 -14.35 17.25 1.22
CA ASP A 389 -15.02 15.96 1.45
C ASP A 389 -14.19 15.00 2.30
N ASN A 390 -13.02 15.44 2.76
CA ASN A 390 -12.06 14.64 3.53
C ASN A 390 -11.60 13.36 2.84
N PHE A 391 -11.60 13.33 1.48
CA PHE A 391 -11.15 12.18 0.70
C PHE A 391 -10.03 12.55 -0.27
N PRO A 392 -8.74 12.37 0.10
CA PRO A 392 -7.58 12.83 -0.69
C PRO A 392 -7.16 11.88 -1.83
N PHE A 393 -7.82 10.74 -2.01
CA PHE A 393 -7.41 9.69 -2.94
C PHE A 393 -8.08 9.78 -4.32
N THR A 394 -8.15 10.99 -4.91
CA THR A 394 -8.54 11.19 -6.31
C THR A 394 -7.59 12.14 -7.02
N VAL A 395 -7.55 12.10 -8.35
CA VAL A 395 -6.72 13.02 -9.18
C VAL A 395 -7.06 14.49 -8.89
N ALA A 396 -8.33 14.79 -8.60
CA ALA A 396 -8.79 16.15 -8.35
C ALA A 396 -8.54 16.60 -6.90
N SER A 397 -8.68 15.70 -5.92
CA SER A 397 -8.70 16.04 -4.49
C SER A 397 -7.37 15.85 -3.78
N THR A 398 -6.39 15.18 -4.39
CA THR A 398 -5.10 14.94 -3.73
C THR A 398 -4.41 16.23 -3.33
N PRO A 399 -4.00 16.39 -2.04
CA PRO A 399 -3.39 17.62 -1.55
C PRO A 399 -1.89 17.73 -1.88
N ILE A 400 -1.30 16.71 -2.51
CA ILE A 400 0.13 16.69 -2.85
C ILE A 400 0.29 16.42 -4.33
N GLU A 401 1.13 17.23 -4.98
CA GLU A 401 1.65 17.02 -6.33
C GLU A 401 3.19 17.16 -6.31
N VAL A 402 3.86 16.46 -7.21
CA VAL A 402 5.30 16.65 -7.45
C VAL A 402 5.47 17.08 -8.91
N LYS A 403 6.04 18.27 -9.12
CA LYS A 403 6.45 18.73 -10.45
C LYS A 403 7.79 18.12 -10.77
N ALA A 404 7.91 17.56 -11.95
CA ALA A 404 9.11 16.89 -12.46
C ALA A 404 9.32 17.20 -13.93
N ILE A 405 10.48 16.87 -14.46
CA ILE A 405 10.76 16.96 -15.89
C ILE A 405 10.70 15.56 -16.50
N GLY A 406 9.94 15.43 -17.57
CA GLY A 406 9.83 14.21 -18.35
C GLY A 406 10.23 14.40 -19.80
N ARG A 407 10.48 13.29 -20.47
CA ARG A 407 10.62 13.20 -21.93
C ARG A 407 9.72 12.11 -22.45
N LYS A 408 8.90 12.38 -23.45
CA LYS A 408 8.12 11.32 -24.12
C LYS A 408 9.05 10.28 -24.75
N VAL A 409 8.63 9.02 -24.63
CA VAL A 409 9.31 7.88 -25.27
C VAL A 409 8.39 7.36 -26.38
N PRO A 410 8.58 7.77 -27.64
CA PRO A 410 7.66 7.43 -28.73
C PRO A 410 7.51 5.93 -29.01
N SER A 411 8.53 5.13 -28.67
CA SER A 411 8.51 3.67 -28.80
C SER A 411 7.72 2.97 -27.70
N TRP A 412 7.38 3.66 -26.60
CA TRP A 412 6.58 3.11 -25.54
C TRP A 412 5.10 3.34 -25.83
N VAL A 413 4.48 2.36 -26.43
CA VAL A 413 3.13 2.42 -26.99
C VAL A 413 2.21 1.41 -26.36
N ILE A 414 0.94 1.44 -26.69
CA ILE A 414 -0.01 0.37 -26.38
C ILE A 414 0.35 -0.86 -27.21
N ASP A 415 0.42 -2.00 -26.57
CA ASP A 415 0.74 -3.28 -27.20
C ASP A 415 -0.49 -3.96 -27.83
N GLN A 416 -0.29 -5.15 -28.36
CA GLN A 416 -1.33 -5.95 -29.02
C GLN A 416 -2.45 -6.43 -28.08
N TYR A 417 -2.26 -6.28 -26.78
CA TYR A 417 -3.21 -6.64 -25.73
C TYR A 417 -3.93 -5.43 -25.13
N ASP A 418 -3.79 -4.27 -25.77
CA ASP A 418 -4.33 -2.99 -25.30
C ASP A 418 -3.78 -2.53 -23.92
N LEU A 419 -2.61 -3.03 -23.51
CA LEU A 419 -1.87 -2.54 -22.34
C LEU A 419 -0.67 -1.69 -22.79
N CYS A 420 -0.07 -0.92 -21.89
CA CYS A 420 1.24 -0.34 -22.21
C CYS A 420 2.25 -1.46 -22.50
N SER A 421 3.07 -1.28 -23.52
CA SER A 421 4.12 -2.25 -23.82
C SER A 421 5.14 -2.36 -22.68
N GLU A 422 6.06 -3.31 -22.76
CA GLU A 422 7.18 -3.41 -21.82
C GLU A 422 7.91 -2.07 -21.67
N LEU A 423 8.52 -1.89 -20.49
CA LEU A 423 9.38 -0.73 -20.26
C LEU A 423 10.41 -0.63 -21.39
N PRO A 424 10.57 0.56 -21.99
CA PRO A 424 11.58 0.76 -23.04
C PRO A 424 12.99 0.59 -22.50
N GLU A 425 13.93 0.31 -23.38
CA GLU A 425 15.35 0.31 -23.04
C GLU A 425 15.83 1.73 -22.65
N MET A 426 16.88 1.80 -21.84
CA MET A 426 17.40 3.07 -21.31
C MET A 426 17.87 4.03 -22.43
N ASP A 427 18.35 3.51 -23.55
CA ASP A 427 18.82 4.25 -24.72
C ASP A 427 17.73 4.54 -25.75
N ALA A 428 16.49 4.10 -25.52
CA ALA A 428 15.38 4.40 -26.42
C ALA A 428 15.28 5.90 -26.71
N PRO A 429 15.01 6.31 -27.95
CA PRO A 429 14.87 7.71 -28.33
C PRO A 429 13.80 8.42 -27.49
N LYS A 430 14.11 9.63 -27.03
CA LYS A 430 13.23 10.45 -26.19
C LYS A 430 12.98 11.81 -26.84
N GLY A 431 11.79 12.33 -26.66
CA GLY A 431 11.38 13.66 -27.11
C GLY A 431 12.01 14.81 -26.32
N GLU A 432 11.52 16.01 -26.53
CA GLU A 432 11.93 17.21 -25.81
C GLU A 432 11.56 17.12 -24.31
N LYS A 433 12.22 17.95 -23.50
CA LYS A 433 11.89 18.12 -22.09
C LYS A 433 10.55 18.84 -21.95
N GLU A 434 9.70 18.32 -21.09
CA GLU A 434 8.47 19.00 -20.69
C GLU A 434 8.21 18.81 -19.20
N GLU A 435 7.53 19.76 -18.57
CA GLU A 435 7.10 19.62 -17.19
C GLU A 435 5.96 18.60 -17.12
N ILE A 436 6.09 17.65 -16.22
CA ILE A 436 5.05 16.67 -15.88
C ILE A 436 4.69 16.77 -14.41
N THR A 437 3.53 16.24 -14.05
CA THR A 437 3.07 16.21 -12.68
C THR A 437 2.93 14.78 -12.22
N LEU A 438 3.45 14.49 -11.03
CA LEU A 438 3.21 13.24 -10.33
C LEU A 438 2.24 13.48 -9.17
N ILE A 439 1.42 12.49 -8.85
CA ILE A 439 0.48 12.47 -7.74
C ILE A 439 0.61 11.15 -6.96
N PRO A 440 0.16 11.07 -5.71
CA PRO A 440 0.15 9.81 -4.98
C PRO A 440 -0.54 8.68 -5.75
N MET A 441 0.05 7.50 -5.77
CA MET A 441 -0.47 6.32 -6.48
C MET A 441 -1.91 6.01 -6.08
N GLY A 442 -2.23 6.12 -4.80
CA GLY A 442 -3.58 5.89 -4.29
C GLY A 442 -4.65 6.83 -4.86
N ALA A 443 -4.25 7.99 -5.39
CA ALA A 443 -5.14 8.95 -6.04
C ALA A 443 -5.39 8.65 -7.54
N ALA A 444 -4.54 7.82 -8.16
CA ALA A 444 -4.52 7.57 -9.61
C ALA A 444 -5.17 6.23 -9.97
N ARG A 445 -6.29 6.23 -10.70
CA ARG A 445 -6.89 4.99 -11.23
C ARG A 445 -6.17 4.55 -12.49
N LEU A 446 -5.72 5.48 -13.33
CA LEU A 446 -4.73 5.23 -14.36
C LEU A 446 -3.40 5.84 -13.94
N ARG A 447 -2.29 5.15 -14.17
CA ARG A 447 -0.99 5.54 -13.63
C ARG A 447 0.20 4.94 -14.36
N VAL A 448 1.31 5.61 -14.22
CA VAL A 448 2.66 5.07 -14.41
C VAL A 448 3.43 5.38 -13.14
N SER A 449 3.93 4.37 -12.47
CA SER A 449 4.65 4.48 -11.19
C SER A 449 6.08 3.95 -11.27
N ALA A 450 6.34 3.05 -12.21
CA ALA A 450 7.68 2.62 -12.57
C ALA A 450 8.07 3.27 -13.91
N PHE A 451 9.04 4.16 -13.86
CA PHE A 451 9.41 5.01 -15.01
C PHE A 451 10.72 4.56 -15.64
N PRO A 452 10.81 4.51 -16.98
CA PRO A 452 12.11 4.65 -17.63
C PRO A 452 12.70 6.00 -17.26
N ASN A 453 14.01 6.15 -17.32
CA ASN A 453 14.66 7.39 -16.94
C ASN A 453 15.83 7.77 -17.85
N THR A 454 16.34 8.99 -17.70
CA THR A 454 17.58 9.47 -18.30
C THR A 454 18.29 10.35 -17.30
N ARG A 455 19.62 10.33 -17.27
CA ARG A 455 20.44 11.16 -16.39
C ARG A 455 21.14 12.27 -17.16
N GLU A 456 20.91 13.52 -16.74
CA GLU A 456 21.41 14.71 -17.45
C GLU A 456 22.05 15.73 -16.52
#